data_5328bd770f7afe8a27a61009da3e090c
#
_entry.id   5328bd770f7afe8a27a61009da3e090c
#
_cell.length_a   1.000
_cell.length_b   1.000
_cell.length_c   1.000
_cell.angle_alpha   90.00
_cell.angle_beta   90.00
_cell.angle_gamma   90.00
#
_symmetry.space_group_name_H-M   'P 1'
#
loop_
_entity.id
_entity.type
_entity.pdbx_description
1 polymer ?
#
loop_
_entity_poly.entity_id
_entity_poly.type
_entity_poly.pdbx_seq_one_letter_code
_entity_poly.pdbx_strand_id
1 'polypeptide(L)'
;LDHYNNILDPQEIKHDAFNLNGREKQYQTFIFYKYLFANDTPVIVTEGKTDIRYIKAALKNLYNKYPRLIQKDTEGKFVYKFSFFRRTKRWKYFFGISLDGADAMRILYRYHIGSNKRIPPYLSYFQKLSGHEQHNPVILLYDNESKSERPLKKFLGEDVHATVDQKAELKANLHMRLITSSKLFVVTPPLIGDKE
;
A
#
# COMPACT_ATOMS: atom_id res chain seq x y z
N LEU A 1 17.66 -14.03 8.65
CA LEU A 1 16.39 -13.26 8.58
C LEU A 1 15.61 -13.31 9.89
N ASP A 2 15.80 -14.36 10.70
CA ASP A 2 15.10 -14.54 11.99
C ASP A 2 15.72 -13.76 13.14
N HIS A 3 16.96 -13.29 12.97
CA HIS A 3 17.69 -12.56 14.03
C HIS A 3 17.01 -11.23 14.42
N TYR A 4 16.35 -10.53 13.47
CA TYR A 4 15.61 -9.31 13.76
C TYR A 4 14.24 -9.53 14.43
N ASN A 5 13.69 -10.73 14.41
CA ASN A 5 12.46 -11.02 15.13
C ASN A 5 12.67 -11.23 16.64
N ASN A 6 13.91 -11.52 17.06
CA ASN A 6 14.27 -11.82 18.46
C ASN A 6 14.89 -10.63 19.23
N ILE A 7 15.20 -9.52 18.56
CA ILE A 7 15.82 -8.33 19.19
C ILE A 7 14.79 -7.37 19.82
N LEU A 8 13.50 -7.63 19.63
CA LEU A 8 12.46 -6.80 20.22
C LEU A 8 12.13 -7.32 21.64
N ASP A 9 12.92 -6.90 22.62
CA ASP A 9 12.57 -6.95 24.03
C ASP A 9 11.24 -6.20 24.25
N PRO A 10 10.30 -6.74 25.06
CA PRO A 10 8.98 -6.15 25.29
C PRO A 10 8.98 -4.81 26.02
N GLN A 11 10.09 -4.34 26.53
CA GLN A 11 10.16 -3.01 27.13
C GLN A 11 10.13 -1.94 26.01
N GLU A 12 9.05 -1.19 25.96
CA GLU A 12 8.72 -0.09 25.06
C GLU A 12 9.86 0.93 24.93
N ILE A 13 10.86 0.61 24.12
CA ILE A 13 11.65 1.65 23.49
C ILE A 13 10.70 2.26 22.48
N LYS A 14 10.30 3.52 22.67
CA LYS A 14 9.59 4.31 21.65
C LYS A 14 10.49 4.39 20.42
N HIS A 15 10.44 3.35 19.59
CA HIS A 15 11.25 3.25 18.39
C HIS A 15 10.72 4.27 17.39
N ASP A 16 11.52 5.28 17.11
CA ASP A 16 11.23 6.26 16.08
C ASP A 16 11.77 5.74 14.75
N ALA A 17 10.88 5.35 13.82
CA ALA A 17 11.24 4.90 12.48
C ALA A 17 12.04 5.96 11.68
N PHE A 18 12.12 7.18 12.17
CA PHE A 18 12.94 8.25 11.58
C PHE A 18 14.36 8.34 12.16
N ASN A 19 14.64 7.57 13.22
CA ASN A 19 15.93 7.61 13.92
C ASN A 19 16.76 6.36 13.71
N LEU A 20 16.69 5.80 12.51
CA LEU A 20 17.41 4.60 12.09
C LEU A 20 18.91 4.89 11.90
N ASN A 21 19.76 3.95 12.28
CA ASN A 21 21.19 3.99 11.96
C ASN A 21 21.45 3.69 10.47
N GLY A 22 22.69 3.77 10.02
CA GLY A 22 23.06 3.61 8.61
C GLY A 22 22.67 2.25 8.02
N ARG A 23 22.89 1.14 8.75
CA ARG A 23 22.52 -0.21 8.30
C ARG A 23 21.01 -0.39 8.24
N GLU A 24 20.30 0.13 9.21
CA GLU A 24 18.84 0.10 9.26
C GLU A 24 18.21 0.89 8.10
N LYS A 25 18.77 2.06 7.77
CA LYS A 25 18.35 2.85 6.59
C LYS A 25 18.57 2.09 5.28
N GLN A 26 19.71 1.42 5.13
CA GLN A 26 19.97 0.56 3.97
C GLN A 26 18.95 -0.57 3.88
N TYR A 27 18.63 -1.21 5.01
CA TYR A 27 17.64 -2.28 5.04
C TYR A 27 16.22 -1.77 4.80
N GLN A 28 15.84 -0.62 5.35
CA GLN A 28 14.58 0.07 5.04
C GLN A 28 14.46 0.31 3.53
N THR A 29 15.51 0.86 2.91
CA THR A 29 15.60 1.11 1.46
C THR A 29 15.42 -0.17 0.66
N PHE A 30 16.12 -1.25 1.06
CA PHE A 30 15.99 -2.57 0.41
C PHE A 30 14.57 -3.16 0.53
N ILE A 31 13.92 -3.04 1.70
CA ILE A 31 12.54 -3.50 1.89
C ILE A 31 11.59 -2.77 0.94
N PHE A 32 11.69 -1.45 0.87
CA PHE A 32 10.84 -0.66 -0.02
C PHE A 32 11.06 -1.05 -1.48
N TYR A 33 12.33 -1.14 -1.91
CA TYR A 33 12.69 -1.57 -3.25
C TYR A 33 12.04 -2.91 -3.59
N LYS A 34 12.30 -3.94 -2.77
CA LYS A 34 11.87 -5.32 -3.03
C LYS A 34 10.36 -5.47 -3.08
N TYR A 35 9.62 -4.83 -2.18
CA TYR A 35 8.20 -5.10 -2.00
C TYR A 35 7.27 -4.09 -2.67
N LEU A 36 7.76 -2.90 -3.02
CA LEU A 36 6.92 -1.82 -3.54
C LEU A 36 7.41 -1.24 -4.86
N PHE A 37 8.70 -1.27 -5.16
CA PHE A 37 9.25 -0.76 -6.40
C PHE A 37 9.49 -1.87 -7.43
N ALA A 38 10.27 -2.89 -7.06
CA ALA A 38 10.60 -4.06 -7.89
C ALA A 38 9.72 -5.29 -7.55
N ASN A 39 8.49 -5.04 -7.14
CA ASN A 39 7.52 -6.08 -6.76
C ASN A 39 7.17 -6.99 -7.94
N ASP A 40 7.17 -8.31 -7.72
CA ASP A 40 6.92 -9.32 -8.75
C ASP A 40 5.47 -9.35 -9.23
N THR A 41 4.53 -8.92 -8.38
CA THR A 41 3.09 -8.88 -8.67
C THR A 41 2.48 -7.58 -8.14
N PRO A 42 1.32 -7.14 -8.67
CA PRO A 42 0.59 -6.04 -8.06
C PRO A 42 0.38 -6.23 -6.57
N VAL A 43 0.51 -5.15 -5.79
CA VAL A 43 0.34 -5.17 -4.33
C VAL A 43 -0.89 -4.37 -3.95
N ILE A 44 -1.83 -4.99 -3.22
CA ILE A 44 -3.02 -4.32 -2.70
C ILE A 44 -2.82 -4.04 -1.21
N VAL A 45 -2.99 -2.78 -0.84
CA VAL A 45 -2.98 -2.29 0.54
C VAL A 45 -4.41 -1.94 0.92
N THR A 46 -4.94 -2.58 1.97
CA THR A 46 -6.31 -2.35 2.47
C THR A 46 -6.31 -1.55 3.76
N GLU A 47 -7.44 -0.97 4.14
CA GLU A 47 -7.60 -0.28 5.43
C GLU A 47 -7.53 -1.26 6.60
N GLY A 48 -8.23 -2.38 6.50
CA GLY A 48 -8.33 -3.39 7.53
C GLY A 48 -7.75 -4.76 7.15
N LYS A 49 -7.45 -5.57 8.17
CA LYS A 49 -7.04 -6.97 7.97
C LYS A 49 -8.20 -7.86 7.51
N THR A 50 -9.41 -7.51 7.88
CA THR A 50 -10.65 -8.22 7.52
C THR A 50 -10.94 -8.11 6.04
N ASP A 51 -10.66 -6.98 5.41
CA ASP A 51 -10.89 -6.74 3.98
C ASP A 51 -10.18 -7.79 3.12
N ILE A 52 -8.96 -8.13 3.50
CA ILE A 52 -8.18 -9.18 2.83
C ILE A 52 -8.93 -10.52 2.84
N ARG A 53 -9.60 -10.85 3.95
CA ARG A 53 -10.37 -12.10 4.07
C ARG A 53 -11.61 -12.07 3.19
N TYR A 54 -12.35 -10.95 3.21
CA TYR A 54 -13.54 -10.77 2.36
C TYR A 54 -13.20 -10.80 0.88
N ILE A 55 -12.18 -10.05 0.44
CA ILE A 55 -11.74 -10.04 -0.96
C ILE A 55 -11.31 -11.43 -1.41
N LYS A 56 -10.52 -12.14 -0.60
CA LYS A 56 -10.11 -13.51 -0.92
C LYS A 56 -11.29 -14.48 -1.01
N ALA A 57 -12.26 -14.40 -0.11
CA ALA A 57 -13.46 -15.23 -0.13
C ALA A 57 -14.30 -14.94 -1.38
N ALA A 58 -14.54 -13.65 -1.68
CA ALA A 58 -15.29 -13.25 -2.87
C ALA A 58 -14.62 -13.73 -4.17
N LEU A 59 -13.30 -13.52 -4.29
CA LEU A 59 -12.56 -13.96 -5.48
C LEU A 59 -12.55 -15.48 -5.65
N LYS A 60 -12.46 -16.26 -4.56
CA LYS A 60 -12.56 -17.72 -4.63
C LYS A 60 -13.93 -18.17 -5.17
N ASN A 61 -15.01 -17.53 -4.75
CA ASN A 61 -16.35 -17.85 -5.23
C ASN A 61 -16.58 -17.37 -6.68
N LEU A 62 -15.85 -16.36 -7.12
CA LEU A 62 -16.03 -15.73 -8.43
C LEU A 62 -14.84 -15.96 -9.37
N TYR A 63 -14.00 -16.97 -9.11
CA TYR A 63 -12.73 -17.12 -9.82
C TYR A 63 -12.91 -17.27 -11.34
N ASN A 64 -13.97 -17.90 -11.80
CA ASN A 64 -14.28 -18.04 -13.23
C ASN A 64 -14.58 -16.69 -13.91
N LYS A 65 -15.09 -15.71 -13.14
CA LYS A 65 -15.43 -14.38 -13.65
C LYS A 65 -14.20 -13.44 -13.70
N TYR A 66 -13.19 -13.72 -12.88
CA TYR A 66 -12.01 -12.85 -12.73
C TYR A 66 -10.67 -13.58 -12.96
N PRO A 67 -10.48 -14.23 -14.13
CA PRO A 67 -9.27 -15.04 -14.39
C PRO A 67 -7.96 -14.21 -14.39
N ARG A 68 -8.05 -12.88 -14.55
CA ARG A 68 -6.89 -11.98 -14.45
C ARG A 68 -6.44 -11.74 -12.99
N LEU A 69 -7.29 -12.01 -12.01
CA LEU A 69 -7.00 -11.81 -10.61
C LEU A 69 -6.70 -13.11 -9.87
N ILE A 70 -7.39 -14.20 -10.23
CA ILE A 70 -7.29 -15.49 -9.56
C ILE A 70 -7.52 -16.63 -10.55
N GLN A 71 -6.76 -17.70 -10.39
CA GLN A 71 -6.90 -18.92 -11.18
C GLN A 71 -6.75 -20.14 -10.26
N LYS A 72 -7.15 -21.32 -10.72
CA LYS A 72 -6.75 -22.59 -10.14
C LYS A 72 -5.52 -23.11 -10.87
N ASP A 73 -4.57 -23.65 -10.12
CA ASP A 73 -3.46 -24.41 -10.69
C ASP A 73 -3.89 -25.84 -11.10
N THR A 74 -2.94 -26.63 -11.56
CA THR A 74 -3.16 -28.03 -11.96
C THR A 74 -3.59 -28.95 -10.82
N GLU A 75 -3.32 -28.54 -9.57
CA GLU A 75 -3.74 -29.26 -8.36
C GLU A 75 -5.07 -28.75 -7.81
N GLY A 76 -5.72 -27.79 -8.47
CA GLY A 76 -6.97 -27.18 -8.03
C GLY A 76 -6.82 -26.11 -6.93
N LYS A 77 -5.59 -25.73 -6.57
CA LYS A 77 -5.33 -24.66 -5.60
C LYS A 77 -5.53 -23.29 -6.22
N PHE A 78 -6.04 -22.36 -5.43
CA PHE A 78 -6.21 -20.99 -5.87
C PHE A 78 -4.89 -20.21 -5.88
N VAL A 79 -4.52 -19.69 -7.05
CA VAL A 79 -3.34 -18.82 -7.27
C VAL A 79 -3.82 -17.41 -7.57
N TYR A 80 -3.42 -16.46 -6.74
CA TYR A 80 -3.71 -15.03 -6.94
C TYR A 80 -2.61 -14.42 -7.81
N LYS A 81 -3.00 -13.57 -8.77
CA LYS A 81 -2.09 -12.83 -9.65
C LYS A 81 -1.62 -11.50 -9.06
N PHE A 82 -1.88 -11.29 -7.78
CA PHE A 82 -1.48 -10.14 -6.97
C PHE A 82 -1.20 -10.58 -5.54
N SER A 83 -0.61 -9.72 -4.77
CA SER A 83 -0.33 -9.92 -3.35
C SER A 83 -1.05 -8.87 -2.48
N PHE A 84 -1.31 -9.21 -1.22
CA PHE A 84 -1.75 -8.22 -0.24
C PHE A 84 -0.56 -7.74 0.58
N PHE A 85 -0.50 -6.44 0.80
CA PHE A 85 0.43 -5.85 1.75
C PHE A 85 0.14 -6.35 3.16
N ARG A 86 1.10 -7.06 3.73
CA ARG A 86 0.99 -7.58 5.10
C ARG A 86 1.71 -6.65 6.06
N ARG A 87 0.96 -6.06 6.98
CA ARG A 87 1.51 -5.27 8.08
C ARG A 87 2.16 -6.18 9.08
N THR A 88 3.47 -6.09 9.23
CA THR A 88 4.27 -6.90 10.15
C THR A 88 5.03 -5.99 11.11
N LYS A 89 5.59 -6.56 12.19
CA LYS A 89 6.48 -5.84 13.10
C LYS A 89 7.64 -5.17 12.35
N ARG A 90 8.12 -5.76 11.26
CA ARG A 90 9.15 -5.19 10.38
C ARG A 90 8.70 -3.87 9.75
N TRP A 91 7.50 -3.82 9.17
CA TRP A 91 6.95 -2.58 8.60
C TRP A 91 6.70 -1.52 9.68
N LYS A 92 6.25 -1.92 10.87
CA LYS A 92 6.14 -1.02 12.02
C LYS A 92 7.50 -0.45 12.41
N TYR A 93 8.51 -1.29 12.53
CA TYR A 93 9.85 -0.90 12.95
C TYR A 93 10.49 0.08 11.94
N PHE A 94 10.58 -0.31 10.67
CA PHE A 94 11.33 0.45 9.67
C PHE A 94 10.56 1.62 9.07
N PHE A 95 9.24 1.62 9.06
CA PHE A 95 8.43 2.62 8.38
C PHE A 95 7.44 3.34 9.29
N GLY A 96 7.32 2.94 10.56
CA GLY A 96 6.31 3.49 11.46
C GLY A 96 4.88 3.08 11.10
N ILE A 97 4.72 2.06 10.25
CA ILE A 97 3.39 1.61 9.81
C ILE A 97 2.71 0.85 10.94
N SER A 98 1.60 1.38 11.43
CA SER A 98 0.79 0.70 12.44
C SER A 98 0.27 -0.65 11.93
N LEU A 99 0.03 -1.58 12.85
CA LEU A 99 -0.48 -2.90 12.49
C LEU A 99 -1.96 -2.86 12.07
N ASP A 100 -2.67 -1.79 12.40
CA ASP A 100 -4.09 -1.57 12.11
C ASP A 100 -4.33 -0.10 11.70
N GLY A 101 -5.47 0.16 11.05
CA GLY A 101 -5.92 1.49 10.65
C GLY A 101 -5.44 1.94 9.25
N ALA A 102 -6.03 3.00 8.73
CA ALA A 102 -5.75 3.54 7.39
C ALA A 102 -4.40 4.26 7.24
N ASP A 103 -3.72 4.56 8.35
CA ASP A 103 -2.45 5.31 8.34
C ASP A 103 -1.35 4.64 7.51
N ALA A 104 -1.39 3.31 7.38
CA ALA A 104 -0.43 2.58 6.56
C ALA A 104 -0.38 3.10 5.12
N MET A 105 -1.52 3.42 4.52
CA MET A 105 -1.60 3.89 3.13
C MET A 105 -1.03 5.30 2.98
N ARG A 106 -1.30 6.18 3.96
CA ARG A 106 -0.73 7.52 4.03
C ARG A 106 0.79 7.46 4.16
N ILE A 107 1.30 6.62 5.05
CA ILE A 107 2.74 6.44 5.27
C ILE A 107 3.41 5.87 4.02
N LEU A 108 2.84 4.85 3.38
CA LEU A 108 3.37 4.29 2.13
C LEU A 108 3.43 5.32 1.02
N TYR A 109 2.38 6.14 0.86
CA TYR A 109 2.38 7.24 -0.09
C TYR A 109 3.53 8.24 0.19
N ARG A 110 3.70 8.64 1.46
CA ARG A 110 4.77 9.57 1.85
C ARG A 110 6.16 9.03 1.53
N TYR A 111 6.40 7.73 1.71
CA TYR A 111 7.66 7.10 1.31
C TYR A 111 7.83 6.98 -0.22
N HIS A 112 6.75 6.94 -0.98
CA HIS A 112 6.87 7.00 -2.44
C HIS A 112 7.35 8.37 -2.91
N ILE A 113 6.75 9.45 -2.40
CA ILE A 113 7.00 10.82 -2.90
C ILE A 113 8.11 11.57 -2.13
N GLY A 114 8.40 11.16 -0.89
CA GLY A 114 9.17 11.93 0.08
C GLY A 114 8.32 13.09 0.63
N SER A 115 8.06 13.13 1.93
CA SER A 115 7.21 14.18 2.50
C SER A 115 7.96 15.22 3.32
N ASN A 116 9.19 14.93 3.68
CA ASN A 116 10.06 15.84 4.44
C ASN A 116 11.52 15.36 4.39
N LYS A 117 12.44 16.10 5.03
CA LYS A 117 13.87 15.73 5.07
C LYS A 117 14.17 14.37 5.70
N ARG A 118 13.23 13.78 6.44
CA ARG A 118 13.39 12.49 7.12
C ARG A 118 12.83 11.31 6.32
N ILE A 119 11.92 11.56 5.39
CA ILE A 119 11.30 10.53 4.56
C ILE A 119 11.83 10.67 3.14
N PRO A 120 12.71 9.76 2.69
CA PRO A 120 13.28 9.83 1.35
C PRO A 120 12.23 9.57 0.27
N PRO A 121 12.34 10.23 -0.91
CA PRO A 121 11.45 9.99 -2.06
C PRO A 121 11.88 8.72 -2.79
N TYR A 122 11.51 7.55 -2.28
CA TYR A 122 11.99 6.28 -2.81
C TYR A 122 11.64 6.04 -4.28
N LEU A 123 10.49 6.52 -4.75
CA LEU A 123 10.13 6.38 -6.16
C LEU A 123 11.18 7.00 -7.08
N SER A 124 11.44 8.30 -6.93
CA SER A 124 12.42 9.01 -7.76
C SER A 124 13.85 8.54 -7.51
N TYR A 125 14.16 8.15 -6.29
CA TYR A 125 15.47 7.58 -5.93
C TYR A 125 15.73 6.29 -6.74
N PHE A 126 14.79 5.35 -6.73
CA PHE A 126 14.99 4.09 -7.44
C PHE A 126 14.89 4.23 -8.96
N GLN A 127 14.04 5.11 -9.47
CA GLN A 127 14.00 5.42 -10.90
C GLN A 127 15.37 5.94 -11.41
N LYS A 128 16.00 6.82 -10.64
CA LYS A 128 17.35 7.33 -10.98
C LYS A 128 18.43 6.24 -10.86
N LEU A 129 18.35 5.41 -9.82
CA LEU A 129 19.36 4.38 -9.57
C LEU A 129 19.31 3.23 -10.56
N SER A 130 18.11 2.77 -10.92
CA SER A 130 17.91 1.60 -11.77
C SER A 130 17.70 1.92 -13.25
N GLY A 131 17.35 3.16 -13.59
CA GLY A 131 16.92 3.54 -14.93
C GLY A 131 15.56 2.96 -15.35
N HIS A 132 14.83 2.33 -14.42
CA HIS A 132 13.55 1.68 -14.69
C HIS A 132 12.41 2.32 -13.90
N GLU A 133 11.18 2.13 -14.40
CA GLU A 133 9.98 2.44 -13.67
C GLU A 133 9.66 1.36 -12.61
N GLN A 134 8.77 1.67 -11.70
CA GLN A 134 8.18 0.69 -10.78
C GLN A 134 7.63 -0.51 -11.56
N HIS A 135 7.90 -1.75 -11.13
CA HIS A 135 7.58 -2.95 -11.89
C HIS A 135 6.07 -3.17 -12.00
N ASN A 136 5.40 -3.34 -10.88
CA ASN A 136 3.96 -3.62 -10.83
C ASN A 136 3.21 -2.59 -10.00
N PRO A 137 1.90 -2.45 -10.20
CA PRO A 137 1.08 -1.50 -9.45
C PRO A 137 1.12 -1.74 -7.94
N VAL A 138 1.11 -0.64 -7.18
CA VAL A 138 0.73 -0.61 -5.77
C VAL A 138 -0.63 0.09 -5.69
N ILE A 139 -1.61 -0.59 -5.13
CA ILE A 139 -3.01 -0.17 -5.10
C ILE A 139 -3.41 0.09 -3.66
N LEU A 140 -3.75 1.32 -3.33
CA LEU A 140 -4.31 1.72 -2.06
C LEU A 140 -5.84 1.60 -2.16
N LEU A 141 -6.39 0.57 -1.54
CA LEU A 141 -7.83 0.31 -1.55
C LEU A 141 -8.48 0.94 -0.32
N TYR A 142 -9.17 2.05 -0.55
CA TYR A 142 -9.92 2.78 0.46
C TYR A 142 -11.41 2.47 0.39
N ASP A 143 -12.09 2.53 1.53
CA ASP A 143 -13.54 2.56 1.56
C ASP A 143 -14.05 3.84 0.89
N ASN A 144 -15.15 3.73 0.14
CA ASN A 144 -15.74 4.86 -0.60
C ASN A 144 -16.64 5.68 0.33
N GLU A 145 -16.03 6.48 1.19
CA GLU A 145 -16.72 7.29 2.18
C GLU A 145 -16.55 8.79 1.89
N SER A 146 -17.66 9.52 1.85
CA SER A 146 -17.69 10.95 1.50
C SER A 146 -17.52 11.89 2.70
N LYS A 147 -17.65 11.41 3.93
CA LYS A 147 -17.58 12.24 5.15
C LYS A 147 -16.18 12.83 5.35
N SER A 148 -16.13 14.09 5.81
CA SER A 148 -14.88 14.87 5.88
C SER A 148 -13.80 14.28 6.78
N GLU A 149 -14.19 13.51 7.78
CA GLU A 149 -13.27 12.92 8.75
C GLU A 149 -12.75 11.53 8.36
N ARG A 150 -13.24 11.01 7.25
CA ARG A 150 -12.91 9.66 6.82
C ARG A 150 -11.53 9.56 6.16
N PRO A 151 -10.88 8.41 6.24
CA PRO A 151 -9.50 8.21 5.80
C PRO A 151 -9.23 8.64 4.36
N LEU A 152 -10.10 8.29 3.42
CA LEU A 152 -9.95 8.66 2.01
C LEU A 152 -9.92 10.17 1.81
N LYS A 153 -10.87 10.90 2.40
CA LYS A 153 -10.98 12.35 2.21
C LYS A 153 -9.81 13.11 2.84
N LYS A 154 -9.35 12.65 4.03
CA LYS A 154 -8.13 13.17 4.65
C LYS A 154 -6.90 12.90 3.79
N PHE A 155 -6.76 11.68 3.28
CA PHE A 155 -5.66 11.31 2.40
C PHE A 155 -5.62 12.18 1.14
N LEU A 156 -6.75 12.32 0.44
CA LEU A 156 -6.84 13.12 -0.78
C LEU A 156 -6.61 14.62 -0.54
N GLY A 157 -7.02 15.13 0.62
CA GLY A 157 -6.88 16.55 0.97
C GLY A 157 -5.51 16.89 1.54
N GLU A 158 -5.04 16.13 2.52
CA GLU A 158 -3.87 16.48 3.31
C GLU A 158 -2.54 15.92 2.76
N ASP A 159 -2.57 14.73 2.15
CA ASP A 159 -1.35 14.08 1.65
C ASP A 159 -1.19 14.24 0.13
N VAL A 160 -2.26 14.00 -0.64
CA VAL A 160 -2.21 14.05 -2.11
C VAL A 160 -2.41 15.47 -2.63
N HIS A 161 -3.13 16.33 -1.89
CA HIS A 161 -3.60 17.66 -2.37
C HIS A 161 -4.34 17.52 -3.70
N ALA A 162 -5.21 16.51 -3.80
CA ALA A 162 -5.90 16.16 -5.03
C ALA A 162 -6.75 17.31 -5.57
N THR A 163 -6.59 17.59 -6.85
CA THR A 163 -7.37 18.61 -7.59
C THR A 163 -8.84 18.21 -7.69
N VAL A 164 -9.68 19.17 -8.13
CA VAL A 164 -11.10 18.90 -8.40
C VAL A 164 -11.24 17.83 -9.46
N ASP A 165 -10.45 17.90 -10.53
CA ASP A 165 -10.47 16.94 -11.64
C ASP A 165 -10.06 15.53 -11.20
N GLN A 166 -9.03 15.41 -10.38
CA GLN A 166 -8.61 14.12 -9.81
C GLN A 166 -9.69 13.50 -8.91
N LYS A 167 -10.38 14.31 -8.12
CA LYS A 167 -11.51 13.82 -7.29
C LYS A 167 -12.69 13.40 -8.16
N ALA A 168 -12.96 14.13 -9.24
CA ALA A 168 -13.99 13.77 -10.22
C ALA A 168 -13.63 12.48 -10.97
N GLU A 169 -12.37 12.31 -11.37
CA GLU A 169 -11.86 11.06 -11.96
C GLU A 169 -12.06 9.86 -11.04
N LEU A 170 -11.66 9.99 -9.76
CA LEU A 170 -11.84 8.92 -8.79
C LEU A 170 -13.30 8.56 -8.60
N LYS A 171 -14.19 9.56 -8.53
CA LYS A 171 -15.63 9.34 -8.40
C LYS A 171 -16.25 8.65 -9.63
N ALA A 172 -15.81 9.03 -10.83
CA ALA A 172 -16.32 8.47 -12.08
C ALA A 172 -15.79 7.06 -12.37
N ASN A 173 -14.49 6.84 -12.14
CA ASN A 173 -13.78 5.63 -12.55
C ASN A 173 -13.52 4.66 -11.38
N LEU A 174 -13.81 5.05 -10.14
CA LEU A 174 -13.50 4.31 -8.89
C LEU A 174 -12.00 4.05 -8.70
N HIS A 175 -11.16 4.67 -9.50
CA HIS A 175 -9.71 4.64 -9.36
C HIS A 175 -9.09 5.91 -9.95
N MET A 176 -7.93 6.27 -9.43
CA MET A 176 -7.07 7.28 -10.02
C MET A 176 -5.59 6.97 -9.78
N ARG A 177 -4.73 7.43 -10.67
CA ARG A 177 -3.28 7.37 -10.48
C ARG A 177 -2.84 8.53 -9.58
N LEU A 178 -2.12 8.23 -8.51
CA LEU A 178 -1.69 9.24 -7.54
C LEU A 178 -0.49 10.08 -8.02
N ILE A 179 0.38 9.49 -8.82
CA ILE A 179 1.60 10.12 -9.32
C ILE A 179 1.78 9.71 -10.78
N THR A 180 1.89 10.67 -11.68
CA THR A 180 1.96 10.42 -13.14
C THR A 180 3.09 9.49 -13.55
N SER A 181 4.27 9.60 -12.91
CA SER A 181 5.45 8.79 -13.18
C SER A 181 5.52 7.48 -12.39
N SER A 182 4.43 7.04 -11.76
CA SER A 182 4.40 5.83 -10.94
C SER A 182 3.28 4.89 -11.32
N LYS A 183 3.33 3.67 -10.80
CA LYS A 183 2.21 2.73 -10.81
C LYS A 183 1.53 2.66 -9.44
N LEU A 184 1.39 3.81 -8.78
CA LEU A 184 0.68 3.95 -7.51
C LEU A 184 -0.73 4.47 -7.76
N PHE A 185 -1.73 3.71 -7.33
CA PHE A 185 -3.13 4.00 -7.55
C PHE A 185 -3.90 4.06 -6.24
N VAL A 186 -4.94 4.87 -6.20
CA VAL A 186 -6.04 4.73 -5.24
C VAL A 186 -7.22 4.09 -5.96
N VAL A 187 -7.90 3.20 -5.25
CA VAL A 187 -9.10 2.50 -5.75
C VAL A 187 -10.15 2.51 -4.64
N THR A 188 -11.41 2.68 -5.01
CA THR A 188 -12.55 2.62 -4.09
C THR A 188 -13.59 1.64 -4.62
N PRO A 189 -14.33 0.91 -3.76
CA PRO A 189 -15.49 0.15 -4.20
C PRO A 189 -16.60 1.09 -4.66
N PRO A 190 -17.53 0.63 -5.53
CA PRO A 190 -18.73 1.38 -5.86
C PRO A 190 -19.62 1.51 -4.63
N LEU A 191 -20.30 2.65 -4.50
CA LEU A 191 -21.38 2.80 -3.51
C LEU A 191 -22.60 1.98 -3.97
N ILE A 192 -23.12 1.15 -3.09
CA ILE A 192 -24.32 0.34 -3.34
C ILE A 192 -25.50 1.02 -2.63
N GLY A 193 -26.30 1.78 -3.41
CA GLY A 193 -27.41 2.58 -2.89
C GLY A 193 -26.95 3.88 -2.20
N ASP A 194 -27.91 4.63 -1.64
CA ASP A 194 -27.67 5.92 -0.95
C ASP A 194 -27.11 5.76 0.47
N LYS A 195 -26.54 4.60 0.78
CA LYS A 195 -25.94 4.32 2.09
C LYS A 195 -24.44 4.56 2.03
N GLU A 196 -24.05 5.71 2.53
CA GLU A 196 -22.71 5.99 3.02
C GLU A 196 -22.47 5.29 4.37
#